data_513f9c1e92ede1a6d0714c80be0fe2a1
#
_entry.id   513f9c1e92ede1a6d0714c80be0fe2a1
#
_cell.length_a   1.000
_cell.length_b   1.000
_cell.length_c   1.000
_cell.angle_alpha   90.00
_cell.angle_beta   90.00
_cell.angle_gamma   90.00
#
_symmetry.space_group_name_H-M   'P 1'
#
loop_
_entity.id
_entity.type
_entity.pdbx_description
1 polymer ?
#
loop_
_entity_poly.entity_id
_entity_poly.type
_entity_poly.pdbx_seq_one_letter_code
_entity_poly.pdbx_strand_id
1 'polypeptide(L)'
;MRDTELYEGILGLTPPWEVETVELDTGNKSVEVKVGYQEGTLWGNEEGERLPVYDPVERRWRPLDTCGFETLIVCRVPRVQSPEGKVETVPVPWADRKSVV
;
A
#
# COMPACT_ATOMS: atom_id res chain seq x y z
N MET A 1 -14.39 -8.31 14.65
CA MET A 1 -13.40 -8.07 13.60
C MET A 1 -12.99 -6.62 13.63
N ARG A 2 -11.71 -6.37 13.53
CA ARG A 2 -11.23 -5.00 13.50
C ARG A 2 -11.33 -4.44 12.09
N ASP A 3 -11.50 -3.13 11.99
CA ASP A 3 -11.58 -2.48 10.69
C ASP A 3 -10.31 -2.73 9.87
N THR A 4 -9.15 -2.74 10.52
CA THR A 4 -7.91 -2.97 9.80
C THR A 4 -7.87 -4.36 9.20
N GLU A 5 -8.37 -5.35 9.91
CA GLU A 5 -8.39 -6.71 9.38
C GLU A 5 -9.34 -6.82 8.19
N LEU A 6 -10.46 -6.12 8.26
CA LEU A 6 -11.40 -6.13 7.17
C LEU A 6 -10.76 -5.61 5.88
N TYR A 7 -10.07 -4.48 5.98
CA TYR A 7 -9.47 -3.90 4.79
C TYR A 7 -8.25 -4.67 4.32
N GLU A 8 -7.54 -5.32 5.21
CA GLU A 8 -6.46 -6.21 4.78
C GLU A 8 -7.02 -7.33 3.93
N GLY A 9 -8.17 -7.87 4.31
CA GLY A 9 -8.80 -8.91 3.51
C GLY A 9 -9.32 -8.41 2.19
N ILE A 10 -9.96 -7.24 2.19
CA ILE A 10 -10.51 -6.66 0.96
C ILE A 10 -9.39 -6.35 -0.03
N LEU A 11 -8.30 -5.81 0.45
CA LEU A 11 -7.19 -5.41 -0.43
C LEU A 11 -6.27 -6.58 -0.77
N GLY A 12 -6.44 -7.71 -0.13
CA GLY A 12 -5.58 -8.86 -0.38
C GLY A 12 -4.16 -8.66 0.11
N LEU A 13 -4.00 -7.96 1.20
CA LEU A 13 -2.66 -7.68 1.71
C LEU A 13 -2.07 -8.89 2.40
N THR A 14 -0.78 -9.09 2.18
CA THR A 14 -0.03 -10.13 2.88
C THR A 14 1.21 -9.47 3.46
N PRO A 15 1.80 -10.07 4.50
CA PRO A 15 3.03 -9.48 5.04
C PRO A 15 4.05 -9.28 3.95
N PRO A 16 4.84 -8.22 4.02
CA PRO A 16 4.96 -7.27 5.12
C PRO A 16 3.98 -6.10 5.10
N TRP A 17 3.05 -6.09 4.12
CA TRP A 17 2.07 -5.01 4.04
C TRP A 17 1.03 -5.16 5.14
N GLU A 18 0.58 -4.04 5.68
CA GLU A 18 -0.43 -4.06 6.73
C GLU A 18 -1.22 -2.75 6.69
N VAL A 19 -2.45 -2.80 7.18
CA VAL A 19 -3.26 -1.60 7.32
C VAL A 19 -2.92 -0.97 8.67
N GLU A 20 -2.47 0.27 8.65
CA GLU A 20 -2.09 0.96 9.86
C GLU A 20 -3.28 1.61 10.54
N THR A 21 -4.11 2.31 9.78
CA THR A 21 -5.28 2.97 10.32
C THR A 21 -6.38 3.02 9.29
N VAL A 22 -7.61 3.13 9.79
CA VAL A 22 -8.80 3.31 8.96
C VAL A 22 -9.55 4.48 9.56
N GLU A 23 -9.78 5.54 8.79
CA GLU A 23 -10.50 6.70 9.25
C GLU A 23 -11.76 6.87 8.43
N LEU A 24 -12.89 6.96 9.13
CA LEU A 24 -14.18 7.08 8.49
C LEU A 24 -14.67 8.52 8.59
N ASP A 25 -15.03 9.10 7.45
CA ASP A 25 -15.58 10.44 7.42
C ASP A 25 -17.02 10.33 6.93
N THR A 26 -17.96 10.32 7.87
CA THR A 26 -19.37 10.13 7.52
C THR A 26 -19.93 11.35 6.82
N GLY A 27 -19.40 12.52 7.08
CA GLY A 27 -19.89 13.73 6.43
C GLY A 27 -19.63 13.72 4.93
N ASN A 28 -18.44 13.27 4.52
CA ASN A 28 -18.09 13.18 3.13
C ASN A 28 -18.28 11.79 2.55
N LYS A 29 -18.77 10.86 3.34
CA LYS A 29 -18.96 9.47 2.94
C LYS A 29 -17.69 8.91 2.34
N SER A 30 -16.60 9.04 3.05
CA SER A 30 -15.32 8.54 2.59
C SER A 30 -14.61 7.78 3.69
N VAL A 31 -13.75 6.86 3.27
CA VAL A 31 -12.93 6.08 4.18
C VAL A 31 -11.49 6.23 3.73
N GLU A 32 -10.62 6.61 4.64
CA GLU A 32 -9.20 6.70 4.33
C GLU A 32 -8.48 5.54 5.00
N VAL A 33 -7.84 4.71 4.19
CA VAL A 33 -7.13 3.53 4.68
C VAL A 33 -5.65 3.80 4.51
N LYS A 34 -4.91 3.86 5.62
CA LYS A 34 -3.48 4.05 5.55
C LYS A 34 -2.80 2.69 5.62
N VAL A 35 -2.01 2.40 4.61
CA VAL A 35 -1.31 1.13 4.49
C VAL A 35 0.18 1.37 4.68
N GLY A 36 0.81 0.51 5.42
CA GLY A 36 2.24 0.58 5.64
C GLY A 36 2.85 -0.81 5.53
N TYR A 37 4.06 -0.94 6.03
CA TYR A 37 4.77 -2.20 6.00
C TYR A 37 5.65 -2.29 7.24
N GLN A 38 6.07 -3.50 7.56
CA GLN A 38 6.87 -3.72 8.76
C GLN A 38 8.22 -3.06 8.61
N GLU A 39 8.67 -2.43 9.69
CA GLU A 39 9.96 -1.76 9.71
C GLU A 39 11.08 -2.76 9.51
N GLY A 40 12.10 -2.37 8.78
CA GLY A 40 13.22 -3.27 8.54
C GLY A 40 13.01 -4.24 7.39
N THR A 41 11.90 -4.12 6.67
CA THR A 41 11.63 -5.00 5.55
C THR A 41 12.62 -4.76 4.42
N LEU A 42 13.10 -5.85 3.84
CA LEU A 42 13.91 -5.77 2.63
C LEU A 42 13.05 -6.12 1.43
N TRP A 43 13.21 -5.35 0.37
CA TRP A 43 12.37 -5.50 -0.82
C TRP A 43 13.20 -5.99 -1.99
N GLY A 44 12.63 -6.86 -2.80
CA GLY A 44 13.30 -7.35 -4.00
C GLY A 44 13.21 -6.36 -5.13
N ASN A 45 14.26 -6.28 -5.94
CA ASN A 45 14.22 -5.48 -7.14
C ASN A 45 14.18 -6.41 -8.35
N GLU A 46 14.26 -5.84 -9.56
CA GLU A 46 14.15 -6.64 -10.77
C GLU A 46 15.28 -7.65 -10.90
N GLU A 47 16.40 -7.36 -10.29
CA GLU A 47 17.54 -8.25 -10.37
C GLU A 47 17.59 -9.29 -9.27
N GLY A 48 16.57 -9.33 -8.43
CA GLY A 48 16.51 -10.30 -7.36
C GLY A 48 17.26 -9.93 -6.11
N GLU A 49 17.79 -8.71 -6.03
CA GLU A 49 18.47 -8.25 -4.85
C GLU A 49 17.48 -7.82 -3.79
N ARG A 50 17.82 -8.05 -2.53
CA ARG A 50 16.96 -7.63 -1.43
C ARG A 50 17.58 -6.40 -0.79
N LEU A 51 16.85 -5.30 -0.86
CA LEU A 51 17.39 -3.99 -0.49
C LEU A 51 16.49 -3.31 0.52
N PRO A 52 17.06 -2.49 1.41
CA PRO A 52 16.25 -1.72 2.35
C PRO A 52 15.59 -0.55 1.63
N VAL A 53 14.66 0.08 2.31
CA VAL A 53 13.99 1.24 1.74
C VAL A 53 14.99 2.38 1.58
N TYR A 54 15.07 2.89 0.36
CA TYR A 54 15.92 4.03 0.07
C TYR A 54 15.21 5.32 0.48
N ASP A 55 13.99 5.51 -0.02
CA ASP A 55 13.14 6.59 0.46
C ASP A 55 11.69 6.22 0.13
N PRO A 56 10.73 6.69 0.91
CA PRO A 56 9.32 6.43 0.62
C PRO A 56 8.73 7.58 -0.17
N VAL A 57 7.70 7.27 -0.97
CA VAL A 57 6.96 8.26 -1.71
C VAL A 57 5.49 8.06 -1.40
N GLU A 58 4.82 9.10 -0.91
CA GLU A 58 3.41 8.97 -0.58
C GLU A 58 2.57 8.98 -1.84
N ARG A 59 1.68 8.01 -1.95
CA ARG A 59 0.77 7.90 -3.07
C ARG A 59 -0.63 7.59 -2.59
N ARG A 60 -1.64 7.89 -3.40
CA ARG A 60 -3.03 7.70 -3.06
C ARG A 60 -3.75 7.01 -4.20
N TRP A 61 -4.70 6.15 -3.85
CA TRP A 61 -5.48 5.41 -4.83
C TRP A 61 -6.93 5.38 -4.41
N ARG A 62 -7.84 5.25 -5.38
CA ARG A 62 -9.26 5.03 -5.12
C ARG A 62 -9.69 3.75 -5.82
N PRO A 63 -9.30 2.60 -5.31
CA PRO A 63 -9.52 1.34 -6.04
C PRO A 63 -10.95 0.84 -6.00
N LEU A 64 -11.74 1.22 -4.99
CA LEU A 64 -13.09 0.71 -4.86
C LEU A 64 -13.88 1.57 -3.90
N ASP A 65 -15.20 1.35 -3.88
CA ASP A 65 -16.08 1.95 -2.89
C ASP A 65 -16.50 0.86 -1.93
N THR A 66 -16.64 1.21 -0.66
CA THR A 66 -17.01 0.25 0.36
C THR A 66 -18.29 0.73 1.05
N CYS A 67 -19.35 -0.04 0.93
CA CYS A 67 -20.63 0.28 1.59
C CYS A 67 -21.13 1.68 1.29
N GLY A 68 -20.99 2.10 0.04
CA GLY A 68 -21.44 3.42 -0.36
C GLY A 68 -20.49 4.55 -0.02
N PHE A 69 -19.34 4.23 0.54
CA PHE A 69 -18.32 5.23 0.86
C PHE A 69 -17.19 5.13 -0.15
N GLU A 70 -16.62 6.27 -0.52
CA GLU A 70 -15.43 6.27 -1.36
C GLU A 70 -14.25 5.83 -0.52
N THR A 71 -13.50 4.87 -1.00
CA THR A 71 -12.35 4.35 -0.27
C THR A 71 -11.08 4.91 -0.86
N LEU A 72 -10.30 5.59 -0.03
CA LEU A 72 -9.03 6.17 -0.44
C LEU A 72 -7.91 5.41 0.28
N ILE A 73 -6.99 4.89 -0.49
CA ILE A 73 -5.82 4.22 0.09
C ILE A 73 -4.66 5.19 0.04
N VAL A 74 -4.02 5.39 1.19
CA VAL A 74 -2.83 6.24 1.29
C VAL A 74 -1.69 5.37 1.76
N CYS A 75 -0.58 5.40 1.04
CA CYS A 75 0.56 4.56 1.38
C CYS A 75 1.85 5.29 1.05
N ARG A 76 2.83 5.16 1.95
CA ARG A 76 4.17 5.62 1.67
C ARG A 76 4.89 4.46 1.00
N VAL A 77 4.86 4.46 -0.32
CA VAL A 77 5.39 3.35 -1.10
C VAL A 77 6.90 3.34 -1.02
N PRO A 78 7.52 2.21 -0.67
CA PRO A 78 8.98 2.17 -0.55
C PRO A 78 9.64 2.18 -1.92
N ARG A 79 10.75 2.88 -2.02
CA ARG A 79 11.62 2.80 -3.18
C ARG A 79 12.95 2.24 -2.71
N VAL A 80 13.59 1.46 -3.56
CA VAL A 80 14.87 0.86 -3.24
C VAL A 80 15.90 1.33 -4.26
N GLN A 81 17.16 1.36 -3.85
CA GLN A 81 18.24 1.75 -4.75
C GLN A 81 19.26 0.63 -4.82
N SER A 82 19.56 0.19 -6.04
CA SER A 82 20.52 -0.87 -6.23
C SER A 82 21.94 -0.35 -5.99
N PRO A 83 22.92 -1.23 -5.82
CA PRO A 83 24.30 -0.79 -5.66
C PRO A 83 24.82 0.04 -6.84
N GLU A 84 24.18 -0.11 -7.99
CA GLU A 84 24.56 0.67 -9.18
C GLU A 84 23.88 2.02 -9.24
N GLY A 85 23.02 2.32 -8.27
CA GLY A 85 22.37 3.61 -8.22
C GLY A 85 20.99 3.66 -8.85
N LYS A 86 20.48 2.53 -9.35
CA LYS A 86 19.17 2.51 -9.96
C LYS A 86 18.08 2.50 -8.88
N VAL A 87 17.13 3.42 -8.98
CA VAL A 87 16.06 3.53 -8.00
C VAL A 87 14.79 2.92 -8.59
N GLU A 88 14.14 2.04 -7.84
CA GLU A 88 12.92 1.38 -8.30
C GLU A 88 11.85 1.53 -7.24
N THR A 89 10.61 1.70 -7.68
CA THR A 89 9.47 1.74 -6.79
C THR A 89 8.94 0.32 -6.61
N VAL A 90 8.73 -0.08 -5.35
CA VAL A 90 8.22 -1.40 -5.07
C VAL A 90 6.75 -1.47 -5.50
N PRO A 91 6.35 -2.49 -6.26
CA PRO A 91 4.94 -2.61 -6.66
C PRO A 91 4.07 -2.91 -5.45
N VAL A 92 2.89 -2.31 -5.44
CA VAL A 92 1.95 -2.51 -4.34
C VAL A 92 0.87 -3.48 -4.77
N PRO A 93 0.38 -4.33 -3.86
CA PRO A 93 -0.55 -5.40 -4.26
C PRO A 93 -1.84 -4.89 -4.85
N TRP A 94 -2.35 -3.77 -4.35
CA TRP A 94 -3.63 -3.27 -4.82
C TRP A 94 -3.55 -2.54 -6.15
N ALA A 95 -2.38 -2.15 -6.58
CA ALA A 95 -2.23 -1.40 -7.81
C ALA A 95 -1.73 -2.25 -8.97
N ASP A 96 -1.32 -3.47 -8.69
CA ASP A 96 -0.82 -4.34 -9.71
C ASP A 96 -1.89 -4.98 -10.54
N ARG A 97 -3.12 -4.78 -10.21
CA ARG A 97 -4.20 -5.45 -10.89
C ARG A 97 -4.54 -4.74 -12.15
N LYS A 98 -4.15 -5.32 -13.23
CA LYS A 98 -4.46 -4.71 -14.49
C LYS A 98 -5.87 -4.70 -14.81
N SER A 99 -6.58 -5.52 -14.19
CA SER A 99 -7.98 -5.60 -14.46
C SER A 99 -8.71 -4.36 -14.23
N VAL A 100 -8.07 -3.45 -13.69
CA VAL A 100 -8.70 -2.24 -13.42
C VAL A 100 -9.19 -1.56 -14.57
N VAL A 101 -8.87 -1.91 -15.65
CA VAL A 101 -9.33 -1.16 -16.74
C VAL A 101 -10.63 -1.41 -17.24
#